data_ff1d0c2fc526945dbbc3b80cc5e07496
#
_entry.id   ff1d0c2fc526945dbbc3b80cc5e07496
#
_cell.length_a   1.000
_cell.length_b   1.000
_cell.length_c   1.000
_cell.angle_alpha   90.00
_cell.angle_beta   90.00
_cell.angle_gamma   90.00
#
_symmetry.space_group_name_H-M   'P 1'
#
loop_
_entity.id
_entity.type
_entity.pdbx_description
1 polymer ?
#
loop_
_entity_poly.entity_id
_entity_poly.type
_entity_poly.pdbx_seq_one_letter_code
_entity_poly.pdbx_strand_id
1 'polypeptide(L)'
;YLTKCPYVPPHEWNVDFPHTMLRAKAIQFKKGTKTQFRDKTLSNTSVNGKLSSIPVVVNAVNSATKSKITRGFIDKYLGVHKEAWLPTFTSKTFQKTAEKSYNFEVKNGKKSLGKVAIYSTCYVNWNDPGIGHALIKILNLNQIPFVLVKNQSCCGMPKLELGDLDSVA
;
A
#
# COMPACT_ATOMS: atom_id res chain seq x y z
N TYR A 1 13.56 -9.49 -14.43
CA TYR A 1 14.87 -8.89 -14.74
C TYR A 1 16.00 -9.64 -14.05
N LEU A 2 16.08 -9.67 -12.71
CA LEU A 2 17.17 -10.32 -11.96
C LEU A 2 17.36 -11.80 -12.31
N THR A 3 16.29 -12.50 -12.65
CA THR A 3 16.32 -13.93 -13.00
C THR A 3 16.60 -14.20 -14.49
N LYS A 4 16.65 -13.17 -15.32
CA LYS A 4 16.78 -13.31 -16.79
C LYS A 4 18.01 -12.62 -17.38
N CYS A 5 18.53 -11.61 -16.71
CA CYS A 5 19.69 -10.85 -17.19
C CYS A 5 21.00 -11.54 -16.71
N PRO A 6 21.87 -11.96 -17.62
CA PRO A 6 23.12 -12.63 -17.23
C PRO A 6 24.16 -11.70 -16.61
N TYR A 7 23.99 -10.39 -16.72
CA TYR A 7 24.96 -9.38 -16.29
C TYR A 7 24.66 -8.78 -14.90
N VAL A 8 23.65 -9.31 -14.19
CA VAL A 8 23.37 -8.92 -12.80
C VAL A 8 24.34 -9.62 -11.84
N PRO A 9 24.49 -9.15 -10.59
CA PRO A 9 25.30 -9.84 -9.59
C PRO A 9 25.02 -11.36 -9.54
N PRO A 10 26.04 -12.21 -9.50
CA PRO A 10 27.47 -11.94 -9.20
C PRO A 10 28.38 -11.60 -10.39
N HIS A 11 27.83 -11.19 -11.52
CA HIS A 11 28.62 -10.82 -12.70
C HIS A 11 29.48 -9.56 -12.41
N GLU A 12 30.69 -9.48 -12.98
CA GLU A 12 31.63 -8.36 -12.77
C GLU A 12 31.05 -6.98 -13.10
N TRP A 13 30.16 -6.91 -14.08
CA TRP A 13 29.50 -5.66 -14.47
C TRP A 13 28.45 -5.18 -13.48
N ASN A 14 27.95 -6.03 -12.60
CA ASN A 14 26.97 -5.68 -11.56
C ASN A 14 25.82 -4.80 -12.08
N VAL A 15 25.25 -5.15 -13.23
CA VAL A 15 24.21 -4.35 -13.87
C VAL A 15 22.96 -4.29 -12.99
N ASP A 16 22.60 -3.08 -12.59
CA ASP A 16 21.42 -2.80 -11.79
C ASP A 16 20.49 -1.81 -12.49
N PHE A 17 19.75 -2.33 -13.44
CA PHE A 17 18.82 -1.54 -14.23
C PHE A 17 17.67 -0.92 -13.42
N PRO A 18 17.03 -1.61 -12.44
CA PRO A 18 15.98 -1.01 -11.63
C PRO A 18 16.43 0.24 -10.87
N HIS A 19 17.59 0.21 -10.21
CA HIS A 19 18.12 1.41 -9.53
C HIS A 19 18.51 2.52 -10.51
N THR A 20 19.02 2.17 -11.68
CA THR A 20 19.30 3.17 -12.73
C THR A 20 18.03 3.88 -13.17
N MET A 21 16.95 3.13 -13.40
CA MET A 21 15.65 3.72 -13.75
C MET A 21 15.06 4.54 -12.62
N LEU A 22 15.20 4.12 -11.38
CA LEU A 22 14.74 4.85 -10.21
C LEU A 22 15.49 6.19 -10.07
N ARG A 23 16.81 6.20 -10.28
CA ARG A 23 17.62 7.45 -10.32
C ARG A 23 17.15 8.39 -11.42
N ALA A 24 16.88 7.86 -12.61
CA ALA A 24 16.35 8.67 -13.73
C ALA A 24 14.98 9.26 -13.39
N LYS A 25 14.07 8.49 -12.79
CA LYS A 25 12.78 8.98 -12.31
C LYS A 25 12.94 10.05 -11.23
N ALA A 26 13.84 9.86 -10.27
CA ALA A 26 14.11 10.85 -9.22
C ALA A 26 14.59 12.18 -9.77
N ILE A 27 15.49 12.16 -10.75
CA ILE A 27 15.95 13.37 -11.44
C ILE A 27 14.80 14.07 -12.16
N GLN A 28 13.95 13.32 -12.86
CA GLN A 28 12.78 13.87 -13.56
C GLN A 28 11.77 14.47 -12.59
N PHE A 29 11.54 13.80 -11.44
CA PHE A 29 10.65 14.28 -10.39
C PHE A 29 11.15 15.60 -9.79
N LYS A 30 12.44 15.68 -9.43
CA LYS A 30 13.08 16.92 -8.91
C LYS A 30 13.03 18.06 -9.91
N LYS A 31 13.21 17.78 -11.19
CA LYS A 31 13.10 18.80 -12.26
C LYS A 31 11.65 19.23 -12.54
N GLY A 32 10.64 18.53 -12.00
CA GLY A 32 9.23 18.83 -12.22
C GLY A 32 8.73 18.59 -13.65
N THR A 33 9.54 17.99 -14.52
CA THR A 33 9.28 17.94 -15.97
C THR A 33 8.17 16.97 -16.38
N LYS A 34 7.88 15.97 -15.55
CA LYS A 34 6.87 14.93 -15.89
C LYS A 34 5.84 14.65 -14.79
N THR A 35 6.01 15.21 -13.59
CA THR A 35 5.09 14.96 -12.47
C THR A 35 3.88 15.85 -12.56
N GLN A 36 2.72 15.27 -12.74
CA GLN A 36 1.45 15.99 -12.79
C GLN A 36 0.79 16.01 -11.41
N PHE A 37 -0.11 16.96 -11.19
CA PHE A 37 -0.92 17.06 -9.96
C PHE A 37 -1.64 15.74 -9.64
N ARG A 38 -2.19 15.07 -10.67
CA ARG A 38 -2.85 13.75 -10.51
C ARG A 38 -1.92 12.70 -9.90
N ASP A 39 -0.64 12.66 -10.32
CA ASP A 39 0.33 11.64 -9.88
C ASP A 39 0.64 11.82 -8.40
N LYS A 40 0.83 13.07 -7.96
CA LYS A 40 1.03 13.42 -6.55
C LYS A 40 -0.20 13.07 -5.70
N THR A 41 -1.40 13.33 -6.21
CA THR A 41 -2.66 13.03 -5.52
C THR A 41 -2.87 11.51 -5.39
N LEU A 42 -2.70 10.76 -6.47
CA LEU A 42 -2.91 9.31 -6.48
C LEU A 42 -1.85 8.56 -5.66
N SER A 43 -0.60 9.05 -5.63
CA SER A 43 0.47 8.42 -4.84
C SER A 43 0.34 8.63 -3.33
N ASN A 44 -0.48 9.58 -2.89
CA ASN A 44 -0.71 9.83 -1.46
C ASN A 44 -1.76 8.88 -0.86
N THR A 45 -1.47 7.58 -0.95
CA THR A 45 -2.40 6.51 -0.55
C THR A 45 -2.81 6.57 0.91
N SER A 46 -1.98 7.09 1.82
CA SER A 46 -2.32 7.24 3.23
C SER A 46 -3.44 8.25 3.45
N VAL A 47 -3.36 9.41 2.80
CA VAL A 47 -4.40 10.44 2.91
C VAL A 47 -5.67 9.96 2.21
N ASN A 48 -5.53 9.43 1.00
CA ASN A 48 -6.66 8.90 0.23
C ASN A 48 -7.40 7.80 1.01
N GLY A 49 -6.68 6.85 1.62
CA GLY A 49 -7.25 5.79 2.43
C GLY A 49 -7.97 6.31 3.68
N LYS A 50 -7.34 7.23 4.42
CA LYS A 50 -7.95 7.85 5.61
C LYS A 50 -9.26 8.59 5.27
N LEU A 51 -9.26 9.43 4.23
CA LEU A 51 -10.43 10.19 3.82
C LEU A 51 -11.53 9.29 3.26
N SER A 52 -11.17 8.34 2.37
CA SER A 52 -12.14 7.43 1.75
C SER A 52 -12.72 6.41 2.73
N SER A 53 -12.15 6.23 3.91
CA SER A 53 -12.65 5.31 4.95
C SER A 53 -13.55 5.98 5.99
N ILE A 54 -13.83 7.28 5.87
CA ILE A 54 -14.80 7.97 6.74
C ILE A 54 -16.20 7.39 6.44
N PRO A 55 -16.99 7.01 7.48
CA PRO A 55 -18.24 6.27 7.29
C PRO A 55 -19.23 6.88 6.29
N VAL A 56 -19.35 8.21 6.25
CA VAL A 56 -20.24 8.91 5.32
C VAL A 56 -19.62 8.97 3.92
N VAL A 57 -18.31 9.20 3.84
CA VAL A 57 -17.58 9.38 2.58
C VAL A 57 -17.40 8.06 1.83
N VAL A 58 -17.21 6.95 2.55
CA VAL A 58 -16.92 5.64 1.94
C VAL A 58 -18.00 5.19 0.96
N ASN A 59 -19.27 5.43 1.28
CA ASN A 59 -20.38 5.06 0.40
C ASN A 59 -20.40 5.93 -0.86
N ALA A 60 -20.16 7.22 -0.72
CA ALA A 60 -20.10 8.15 -1.85
C ALA A 60 -18.92 7.81 -2.79
N VAL A 61 -17.73 7.56 -2.23
CA VAL A 61 -16.54 7.18 -3.01
C VAL A 61 -16.77 5.85 -3.74
N ASN A 62 -17.26 4.83 -3.03
CA ASN A 62 -17.53 3.53 -3.64
C ASN A 62 -18.63 3.59 -4.71
N SER A 63 -19.64 4.41 -4.55
CA SER A 63 -20.67 4.64 -5.56
C SER A 63 -20.11 5.38 -6.78
N ALA A 64 -19.29 6.40 -6.54
CA ALA A 64 -18.64 7.16 -7.59
C ALA A 64 -17.69 6.29 -8.44
N THR A 65 -16.92 5.41 -7.80
CA THR A 65 -16.00 4.50 -8.52
C THR A 65 -16.72 3.39 -9.30
N LYS A 66 -17.98 3.10 -9.00
CA LYS A 66 -18.81 2.11 -9.71
C LYS A 66 -19.66 2.74 -10.83
N SER A 67 -20.00 4.01 -10.75
CA SER A 67 -20.85 4.68 -11.71
C SER A 67 -20.11 4.97 -13.02
N LYS A 68 -20.69 4.59 -14.16
CA LYS A 68 -20.12 4.83 -15.50
C LYS A 68 -19.88 6.31 -15.78
N ILE A 69 -20.79 7.19 -15.30
CA ILE A 69 -20.69 8.64 -15.53
C ILE A 69 -19.49 9.21 -14.78
N THR A 70 -19.38 8.95 -13.48
CA THR A 70 -18.25 9.42 -12.67
C THR A 70 -16.92 8.81 -13.10
N ARG A 71 -16.91 7.56 -13.58
CA ARG A 71 -15.74 6.92 -14.17
C ARG A 71 -15.26 7.68 -15.42
N GLY A 72 -16.16 8.21 -16.24
CA GLY A 72 -15.81 9.07 -17.38
C GLY A 72 -15.11 10.37 -16.94
N PHE A 73 -15.59 11.00 -15.86
CA PHE A 73 -14.92 12.17 -15.28
C PHE A 73 -13.53 11.83 -14.68
N ILE A 74 -13.44 10.72 -13.96
CA ILE A 74 -12.17 10.24 -13.40
C ILE A 74 -11.16 9.95 -14.50
N ASP A 75 -11.58 9.36 -15.61
CA ASP A 75 -10.75 9.12 -16.79
C ASP A 75 -10.25 10.44 -17.39
N LYS A 76 -11.15 11.38 -17.64
CA LYS A 76 -10.83 12.68 -18.26
C LYS A 76 -9.89 13.53 -17.40
N TYR A 77 -10.11 13.61 -16.08
CA TYR A 77 -9.37 14.53 -15.20
C TYR A 77 -8.20 13.89 -14.46
N LEU A 78 -8.31 12.62 -14.10
CA LEU A 78 -7.25 11.89 -13.38
C LEU A 78 -6.52 10.88 -14.27
N GLY A 79 -6.94 10.69 -15.53
CA GLY A 79 -6.32 9.75 -16.46
C GLY A 79 -6.40 8.29 -16.00
N VAL A 80 -7.35 7.97 -15.12
CA VAL A 80 -7.61 6.58 -14.70
C VAL A 80 -8.67 6.00 -15.63
N HIS A 81 -8.27 5.09 -16.50
CA HIS A 81 -9.13 4.52 -17.52
C HIS A 81 -10.48 4.06 -16.94
N LYS A 82 -11.56 4.38 -17.62
CA LYS A 82 -12.95 4.10 -17.15
C LYS A 82 -13.22 2.63 -16.82
N GLU A 83 -12.49 1.69 -17.44
CA GLU A 83 -12.61 0.25 -17.20
C GLU A 83 -11.53 -0.31 -16.26
N ALA A 84 -10.60 0.55 -15.77
CA ALA A 84 -9.61 0.10 -14.82
C ALA A 84 -10.27 -0.41 -13.54
N TRP A 85 -9.83 -1.53 -13.01
CA TRP A 85 -10.30 -2.02 -11.74
C TRP A 85 -9.84 -1.07 -10.63
N LEU A 86 -10.77 -0.65 -9.76
CA LEU A 86 -10.49 0.13 -8.56
C LEU A 86 -10.99 -0.63 -7.33
N PRO A 87 -10.17 -0.74 -6.29
CA PRO A 87 -10.60 -1.39 -5.05
C PRO A 87 -11.66 -0.55 -4.34
N THR A 88 -12.57 -1.21 -3.65
CA THR A 88 -13.53 -0.55 -2.76
C THR A 88 -12.87 -0.18 -1.44
N PHE A 89 -13.32 0.91 -0.83
CA PHE A 89 -12.90 1.30 0.52
C PHE A 89 -13.87 0.78 1.58
N THR A 90 -13.37 0.63 2.82
CA THR A 90 -14.18 0.25 3.97
C THR A 90 -13.98 1.21 5.13
N SER A 91 -15.06 1.49 5.87
CA SER A 91 -14.99 2.24 7.13
C SER A 91 -14.54 1.37 8.31
N LYS A 92 -14.68 0.04 8.18
CA LYS A 92 -14.22 -0.93 9.16
C LYS A 92 -12.77 -1.31 8.85
N THR A 93 -11.83 -0.41 9.10
CA THR A 93 -10.42 -0.63 8.77
C THR A 93 -9.83 -1.80 9.57
N PHE A 94 -8.81 -2.47 9.00
CA PHE A 94 -8.18 -3.61 9.66
C PHE A 94 -7.64 -3.24 11.05
N GLN A 95 -6.91 -2.14 11.18
CA GLN A 95 -6.35 -1.72 12.48
C GLN A 95 -7.44 -1.55 13.54
N LYS A 96 -8.52 -0.81 13.22
CA LYS A 96 -9.63 -0.59 14.17
C LYS A 96 -10.36 -1.88 14.57
N THR A 97 -10.55 -2.78 13.60
CA THR A 97 -11.26 -4.04 13.86
C THR A 97 -10.37 -5.05 14.55
N ALA A 98 -9.10 -5.14 14.23
CA ALA A 98 -8.15 -6.02 14.86
C ALA A 98 -7.92 -5.64 16.33
N GLU A 99 -7.74 -4.36 16.65
CA GLU A 99 -7.59 -3.88 18.03
C GLU A 99 -8.78 -4.26 18.93
N LYS A 100 -9.99 -4.31 18.36
CA LYS A 100 -11.20 -4.69 19.10
C LYS A 100 -11.40 -6.21 19.24
N SER A 101 -10.93 -6.97 18.24
CA SER A 101 -11.27 -8.39 18.12
C SER A 101 -10.20 -9.32 18.67
N TYR A 102 -8.97 -8.87 18.84
CA TYR A 102 -7.85 -9.69 19.26
C TYR A 102 -7.16 -9.10 20.48
N ASN A 103 -6.89 -9.96 21.48
CA ASN A 103 -6.03 -9.60 22.58
C ASN A 103 -4.57 -9.76 22.13
N PHE A 104 -3.85 -8.65 22.07
CA PHE A 104 -2.43 -8.61 21.71
C PHE A 104 -1.51 -8.85 22.93
N GLU A 105 -2.04 -9.35 24.05
CA GLU A 105 -1.21 -9.75 25.17
C GLU A 105 -0.30 -10.90 24.77
N VAL A 106 0.97 -10.69 25.09
CA VAL A 106 2.04 -11.57 24.69
C VAL A 106 2.00 -12.84 25.52
N LYS A 107 1.43 -13.89 24.97
CA LYS A 107 1.73 -15.25 25.44
C LYS A 107 3.02 -15.68 24.77
N ASN A 108 4.05 -16.02 25.55
CA ASN A 108 5.26 -16.61 25.02
C ASN A 108 4.89 -17.82 24.17
N GLY A 109 5.18 -17.76 22.88
CA GLY A 109 4.92 -18.88 21.98
C GLY A 109 5.80 -20.06 22.34
N LYS A 110 5.25 -21.26 22.36
CA LYS A 110 5.99 -22.49 22.65
C LYS A 110 7.09 -22.80 21.61
N LYS A 111 7.00 -22.21 20.41
CA LYS A 111 7.84 -22.56 19.26
C LYS A 111 8.78 -21.44 18.78
N SER A 112 8.67 -20.23 19.27
CA SER A 112 9.57 -19.13 18.88
C SER A 112 9.86 -18.21 20.05
N LEU A 113 11.11 -17.75 20.15
CA LEU A 113 11.55 -16.77 21.16
C LEU A 113 11.16 -15.33 20.80
N GLY A 114 10.67 -15.09 19.58
CA GLY A 114 10.32 -13.78 19.06
C GLY A 114 8.84 -13.62 18.75
N LYS A 115 8.43 -12.40 18.41
CA LYS A 115 7.08 -12.03 17.99
C LYS A 115 7.09 -11.58 16.54
N VAL A 116 6.01 -11.88 15.80
CA VAL A 116 5.79 -11.35 14.47
C VAL A 116 5.20 -9.96 14.57
N ALA A 117 5.85 -8.95 14.01
CA ALA A 117 5.28 -7.63 13.87
C ALA A 117 4.41 -7.58 12.60
N ILE A 118 3.11 -7.36 12.76
CA ILE A 118 2.19 -7.23 11.63
C ILE A 118 2.16 -5.78 11.19
N TYR A 119 2.69 -5.54 9.99
CA TYR A 119 2.58 -4.28 9.28
C TYR A 119 1.41 -4.36 8.29
N SER A 120 0.34 -3.63 8.56
CA SER A 120 -0.80 -3.56 7.65
C SER A 120 -0.52 -2.58 6.52
N THR A 121 -0.50 -3.05 5.28
CA THR A 121 -0.38 -2.17 4.12
C THR A 121 -1.63 -1.30 3.96
N CYS A 122 -1.55 -0.28 3.11
CA CYS A 122 -2.70 0.56 2.77
C CYS A 122 -3.90 -0.29 2.30
N TYR A 123 -3.64 -1.29 1.45
CA TYR A 123 -4.68 -2.15 0.90
C TYR A 123 -5.38 -2.98 1.97
N VAL A 124 -4.61 -3.66 2.82
CA VAL A 124 -5.16 -4.46 3.92
C VAL A 124 -5.93 -3.59 4.91
N ASN A 125 -5.42 -2.39 5.19
CA ASN A 125 -6.07 -1.55 6.19
C ASN A 125 -7.38 -0.92 5.68
N TRP A 126 -7.43 -0.42 4.45
CA TRP A 126 -8.54 0.40 3.96
C TRP A 126 -9.42 -0.24 2.90
N ASN A 127 -8.94 -1.30 2.24
CA ASN A 127 -9.66 -1.94 1.15
C ASN A 127 -10.13 -3.35 1.49
N ASP A 128 -9.23 -4.23 1.93
CA ASP A 128 -9.57 -5.61 2.29
C ASP A 128 -9.00 -6.04 3.66
N PRO A 129 -9.67 -5.67 4.77
CA PRO A 129 -9.30 -6.11 6.11
C PRO A 129 -9.34 -7.63 6.30
N GLY A 130 -10.09 -8.35 5.45
CA GLY A 130 -10.21 -9.81 5.51
C GLY A 130 -8.86 -10.52 5.43
N ILE A 131 -7.95 -10.00 4.59
CA ILE A 131 -6.59 -10.53 4.45
C ILE A 131 -5.84 -10.46 5.79
N GLY A 132 -5.89 -9.33 6.48
CA GLY A 132 -5.24 -9.16 7.78
C GLY A 132 -5.83 -10.07 8.86
N HIS A 133 -7.16 -10.20 8.90
CA HIS A 133 -7.83 -11.12 9.83
C HIS A 133 -7.50 -12.57 9.55
N ALA A 134 -7.38 -12.98 8.28
CA ALA A 134 -6.95 -14.33 7.91
C ALA A 134 -5.52 -14.61 8.38
N LEU A 135 -4.59 -13.66 8.20
CA LEU A 135 -3.23 -13.77 8.72
C LEU A 135 -3.20 -13.97 10.23
N ILE A 136 -3.96 -13.16 10.99
CA ILE A 136 -4.04 -13.30 12.46
C ILE A 136 -4.58 -14.67 12.84
N LYS A 137 -5.60 -15.20 12.15
CA LYS A 137 -6.11 -16.55 12.39
C LYS A 137 -5.03 -17.62 12.20
N ILE A 138 -4.24 -17.51 11.13
CA ILE A 138 -3.15 -18.44 10.83
C ILE A 138 -2.08 -18.39 11.94
N LEU A 139 -1.68 -17.19 12.37
CA LEU A 139 -0.71 -17.03 13.45
C LEU A 139 -1.21 -17.62 14.78
N ASN A 140 -2.49 -17.40 15.12
CA ASN A 140 -3.12 -17.97 16.30
C ASN A 140 -3.20 -19.50 16.25
N LEU A 141 -3.60 -20.08 15.12
CA LEU A 141 -3.64 -21.54 14.94
C LEU A 141 -2.27 -22.18 15.12
N ASN A 142 -1.23 -21.52 14.66
CA ASN A 142 0.15 -21.98 14.80
C ASN A 142 0.80 -21.56 16.13
N GLN A 143 0.07 -20.91 17.03
CA GLN A 143 0.57 -20.43 18.32
C GLN A 143 1.79 -19.52 18.18
N ILE A 144 1.84 -18.73 17.11
CA ILE A 144 2.89 -17.75 16.85
C ILE A 144 2.48 -16.42 17.48
N PRO A 145 3.26 -15.89 18.45
CA PRO A 145 2.95 -14.61 19.07
C PRO A 145 3.16 -13.48 18.06
N PHE A 146 2.27 -12.51 18.07
CA PHE A 146 2.32 -11.37 17.15
C PHE A 146 1.93 -10.07 17.83
N VAL A 147 2.30 -8.97 17.21
CA VAL A 147 1.93 -7.62 17.62
C VAL A 147 1.53 -6.81 16.39
N LEU A 148 0.50 -6.00 16.54
CA LEU A 148 0.12 -5.04 15.51
C LEU A 148 0.96 -3.77 15.65
N VAL A 149 1.67 -3.39 14.60
CA VAL A 149 2.44 -2.14 14.61
C VAL A 149 1.46 -0.96 14.59
N LYS A 150 1.56 -0.09 15.59
CA LYS A 150 0.76 1.13 15.68
C LYS A 150 1.41 2.28 14.89
N ASN A 151 0.61 3.27 14.52
CA ASN A 151 1.07 4.48 13.84
C ASN A 151 1.90 4.20 12.56
N GLN A 152 1.43 3.25 11.76
CA GLN A 152 2.09 2.89 10.52
C GLN A 152 1.95 4.00 9.48
N SER A 153 3.06 4.34 8.84
CA SER A 153 3.07 5.12 7.61
C SER A 153 2.84 4.20 6.40
N CYS A 154 2.57 4.77 5.24
CA CYS A 154 2.58 4.03 3.99
C CYS A 154 3.97 3.45 3.72
N CYS A 155 4.06 2.29 3.06
CA CYS A 155 5.34 1.70 2.64
C CYS A 155 6.12 2.56 1.63
N GLY A 156 5.54 3.65 1.14
CA GLY A 156 6.18 4.58 0.22
C GLY A 156 6.23 4.13 -1.24
N MET A 157 5.85 2.90 -1.57
CA MET A 157 5.99 2.36 -2.93
C MET A 157 5.41 3.26 -4.04
N PRO A 158 4.19 3.84 -3.92
CA PRO A 158 3.66 4.73 -4.95
C PRO A 158 4.50 5.99 -5.16
N LYS A 159 5.08 6.53 -4.10
CA LYS A 159 5.99 7.68 -4.17
C LYS A 159 7.34 7.29 -4.73
N LEU A 160 7.86 6.13 -4.33
CA LEU A 160 9.09 5.57 -4.89
C LEU A 160 8.97 5.40 -6.41
N GLU A 161 7.84 4.85 -6.88
CA GLU A 161 7.56 4.68 -8.31
C GLU A 161 7.49 6.00 -9.09
N LEU A 162 7.10 7.10 -8.44
CA LEU A 162 7.17 8.44 -9.03
C LEU A 162 8.58 9.04 -9.02
N GLY A 163 9.50 8.53 -8.21
CA GLY A 163 10.82 9.10 -7.96
C GLY A 163 10.84 10.16 -6.86
N ASP A 164 9.78 10.28 -6.05
CA ASP A 164 9.72 11.15 -4.87
C ASP A 164 10.45 10.49 -3.69
N LEU A 165 11.78 10.41 -3.79
CA LEU A 165 12.61 9.73 -2.80
C LEU A 165 12.63 10.46 -1.46
N ASP A 166 12.55 11.79 -1.48
CA ASP A 166 12.58 12.60 -0.26
C ASP A 166 11.33 12.36 0.63
N SER A 167 10.21 11.96 0.03
CA SER A 167 9.00 11.60 0.77
C SER A 167 8.97 10.14 1.25
N VAL A 168 9.93 9.32 0.82
CA VAL A 168 10.03 7.89 1.18
C VAL A 168 11.04 7.67 2.29
N ALA A 169 12.08 8.51 2.36
CA ALA A 169 13.09 8.52 3.41
C ALA A 169 12.50 9.02 4.73
#